data_5b5542e70644294daef892850b633665
#
_entry.id   5b5542e70644294daef892850b633665
#
_cell.length_a   1.000
_cell.length_b   1.000
_cell.length_c   1.000
_cell.angle_alpha   90.00
_cell.angle_beta   90.00
_cell.angle_gamma   90.00
#
_symmetry.space_group_name_H-M   'P 1'
#
loop_
_entity.id
_entity.type
_entity.pdbx_description
1 polymer ?
#
loop_
_entity_poly.entity_id
_entity_poly.type
_entity_poly.pdbx_seq_one_letter_code
_entity_poly.pdbx_strand_id
1 'polypeptide(L)'
;MTKRCIAVTLLVAFISCVPRVQTRVELPGDLSPAAGFTPVPSVVDVPLEMKTSYLEQLLNAQINGLLFQCDTLSIAGMKPVKLKVWKSDSIRLDLDSDQISYRVPLKIWLQFQFTLNALGFSHTEYQEVEAAIALKFRSRFTVANDWKVTTVSQSDGYEWITEPVVRVRFISIPVTPIADVLLSTQQEALGSAIDSAVNGMLDLKKMLVPLWKRIQAPILITDSPDSLWLRLSPVSVSMTQLRGKSGTMRGAVGIRSVAETFLGGQPASSPSDSLPAFTVANSIDTSFVINLYTEISYASATQMLSGALKGRNFTAGDKEVIVQDINLYGMRGYAVVSMEFTGSFSGKVYVIGRVNYDAPSSTVSIEDLEFDISTRNALHSAAGWLLHGIILDKVKPFLRFPVRERLLETQLMVQKMLSHKEIAPNVFVTGAIDSLSIGGVTLTDAAIRTVVLAKGSLCISTRE
;
A
#
# COMPACT_ATOMS: atom_id res chain seq x y z
N MET A 1 89.13 56.00 -5.76
CA MET A 1 89.81 54.74 -6.04
C MET A 1 89.08 53.60 -5.35
N THR A 2 88.47 52.75 -6.01
CA THR A 2 88.00 51.38 -5.78
C THR A 2 86.75 51.10 -6.55
N LYS A 3 86.87 50.34 -7.59
CA LYS A 3 85.81 49.83 -8.47
C LYS A 3 85.10 48.74 -7.70
N ARG A 4 83.77 48.86 -7.56
CA ARG A 4 82.88 47.73 -7.16
C ARG A 4 82.22 47.16 -8.38
N CYS A 5 82.53 45.91 -8.69
CA CYS A 5 81.84 45.08 -9.65
C CYS A 5 80.47 44.59 -9.05
N ILE A 6 79.39 44.93 -9.73
CA ILE A 6 78.09 44.38 -9.38
C ILE A 6 77.87 43.17 -10.28
N ALA A 7 77.87 41.95 -9.74
CA ALA A 7 77.50 40.75 -10.37
C ALA A 7 75.94 40.63 -10.39
N VAL A 8 75.36 40.78 -11.54
CA VAL A 8 73.93 40.52 -11.78
C VAL A 8 73.70 39.01 -11.97
N THR A 9 73.19 38.34 -10.96
CA THR A 9 72.79 36.94 -11.01
C THR A 9 71.47 36.86 -11.68
N LEU A 10 71.42 36.35 -12.93
CA LEU A 10 70.17 36.06 -13.69
C LEU A 10 69.56 34.78 -13.14
N LEU A 11 68.50 34.90 -12.33
CA LEU A 11 67.70 33.76 -11.88
C LEU A 11 66.76 33.38 -13.00
N VAL A 12 67.09 32.35 -13.78
CA VAL A 12 66.21 31.77 -14.78
C VAL A 12 65.21 30.91 -14.04
N ALA A 13 64.00 31.44 -13.84
CA ALA A 13 62.86 30.65 -13.37
C ALA A 13 62.40 29.72 -14.50
N PHE A 14 62.72 28.44 -14.43
CA PHE A 14 62.10 27.42 -15.23
C PHE A 14 60.63 27.30 -14.82
N ILE A 15 59.73 28.02 -15.47
CA ILE A 15 58.31 27.73 -15.41
C ILE A 15 58.11 26.44 -16.19
N SER A 16 58.05 25.30 -15.51
CA SER A 16 57.67 24.04 -16.15
C SER A 16 56.23 24.17 -16.62
N CYS A 17 56.08 24.42 -17.93
CA CYS A 17 54.79 24.45 -18.58
C CYS A 17 54.26 22.99 -18.66
N VAL A 18 53.51 22.58 -17.62
CA VAL A 18 52.81 21.31 -17.64
C VAL A 18 51.64 21.46 -18.65
N PRO A 19 51.58 20.67 -19.71
CA PRO A 19 50.53 20.82 -20.68
C PRO A 19 49.16 20.58 -20.05
N ARG A 20 48.30 21.60 -20.09
CA ARG A 20 46.92 21.50 -19.59
C ARG A 20 46.02 21.08 -20.74
N VAL A 21 45.55 19.84 -20.72
CA VAL A 21 44.66 19.32 -21.73
C VAL A 21 43.22 19.63 -21.33
N GLN A 22 42.55 20.43 -22.15
CA GLN A 22 41.11 20.67 -22.03
C GLN A 22 40.44 20.08 -23.28
N THR A 23 39.66 19.04 -23.10
CA THR A 23 38.95 18.35 -24.19
C THR A 23 37.45 18.50 -24.01
N ARG A 24 36.74 18.55 -25.11
CA ARG A 24 35.28 18.52 -25.16
C ARG A 24 34.86 17.07 -25.43
N VAL A 25 33.94 16.53 -24.66
CA VAL A 25 33.40 15.20 -24.94
C VAL A 25 32.62 15.20 -26.23
N GLU A 26 33.08 14.42 -27.18
CA GLU A 26 32.30 14.06 -28.37
C GLU A 26 31.93 12.60 -28.28
N LEU A 27 30.62 12.32 -28.30
CA LEU A 27 30.14 10.95 -28.21
C LEU A 27 30.42 10.20 -29.52
N PRO A 28 30.68 8.87 -29.45
CA PRO A 28 30.70 8.02 -30.61
C PRO A 28 29.41 8.14 -31.44
N GLY A 29 29.53 8.26 -32.76
CA GLY A 29 28.41 8.56 -33.65
C GLY A 29 27.29 7.52 -33.72
N ASP A 30 27.53 6.31 -33.23
CA ASP A 30 26.61 5.16 -33.32
C ASP A 30 25.78 4.90 -32.08
N LEU A 31 25.71 5.86 -31.13
CA LEU A 31 24.94 5.67 -29.90
C LEU A 31 23.44 5.85 -30.14
N SER A 32 22.71 4.76 -30.07
CA SER A 32 21.24 4.79 -30.04
C SER A 32 20.72 5.50 -28.78
N PRO A 33 19.64 6.30 -28.88
CA PRO A 33 19.02 6.88 -27.71
C PRO A 33 18.58 5.78 -26.73
N ALA A 34 18.67 6.06 -25.42
CA ALA A 34 18.17 5.12 -24.41
C ALA A 34 16.70 4.78 -24.67
N ALA A 35 16.35 3.50 -24.58
CA ALA A 35 14.98 3.04 -24.74
C ALA A 35 14.05 3.80 -23.79
N GLY A 36 12.89 4.21 -24.31
CA GLY A 36 11.87 4.88 -23.50
C GLY A 36 11.48 4.02 -22.30
N PHE A 37 11.46 4.62 -21.13
CA PHE A 37 11.11 3.94 -19.91
C PHE A 37 9.58 3.97 -19.68
N THR A 38 8.94 2.81 -19.70
CA THR A 38 7.52 2.67 -19.36
C THR A 38 7.42 1.98 -17.99
N PRO A 39 6.86 2.66 -16.96
CA PRO A 39 6.68 2.04 -15.66
C PRO A 39 5.77 0.81 -15.73
N VAL A 40 6.23 -0.32 -15.20
CA VAL A 40 5.39 -1.51 -15.01
C VAL A 40 4.64 -1.35 -13.69
N PRO A 41 3.31 -1.40 -13.67
CA PRO A 41 2.56 -1.28 -12.42
C PRO A 41 2.94 -2.37 -11.42
N SER A 42 3.05 -1.98 -10.18
CA SER A 42 3.12 -2.88 -9.03
C SER A 42 1.79 -3.57 -8.82
N VAL A 43 1.80 -4.79 -8.33
CA VAL A 43 0.62 -5.56 -7.93
C VAL A 43 0.69 -5.80 -6.44
N VAL A 44 -0.34 -5.39 -5.72
CA VAL A 44 -0.46 -5.61 -4.28
C VAL A 44 -1.77 -6.35 -4.04
N ASP A 45 -1.65 -7.63 -3.80
CA ASP A 45 -2.77 -8.52 -3.52
C ASP A 45 -2.85 -8.79 -2.02
N VAL A 46 -4.00 -8.48 -1.43
CA VAL A 46 -4.20 -8.48 0.01
C VAL A 46 -5.40 -9.33 0.37
N PRO A 47 -5.22 -10.51 0.97
CA PRO A 47 -6.31 -11.26 1.54
C PRO A 47 -6.90 -10.51 2.74
N LEU A 48 -8.22 -10.60 2.81
CA LEU A 48 -9.03 -10.02 3.87
C LEU A 48 -9.62 -11.15 4.71
N GLU A 49 -9.42 -11.08 6.01
CA GLU A 49 -10.06 -11.99 6.95
C GLU A 49 -10.81 -11.19 8.02
N MET A 50 -12.12 -11.44 8.13
CA MET A 50 -12.98 -10.80 9.10
C MET A 50 -13.67 -11.85 9.95
N LYS A 51 -13.47 -11.80 11.25
CA LYS A 51 -14.15 -12.71 12.17
C LYS A 51 -15.63 -12.37 12.30
N THR A 52 -16.47 -13.39 12.41
CA THR A 52 -17.91 -13.23 12.62
C THR A 52 -18.22 -12.46 13.88
N SER A 53 -17.45 -12.69 14.96
CA SER A 53 -17.58 -11.96 16.23
C SER A 53 -17.46 -10.44 16.08
N TYR A 54 -16.60 -9.96 15.19
CA TYR A 54 -16.48 -8.54 14.89
C TYR A 54 -17.75 -7.97 14.24
N LEU A 55 -18.35 -8.71 13.28
CA LEU A 55 -19.63 -8.34 12.67
C LEU A 55 -20.77 -8.39 13.69
N GLU A 56 -20.79 -9.40 14.57
CA GLU A 56 -21.75 -9.50 15.69
C GLU A 56 -21.66 -8.29 16.61
N GLN A 57 -20.47 -7.87 16.99
CA GLN A 57 -20.27 -6.68 17.82
C GLN A 57 -20.83 -5.42 17.16
N LEU A 58 -20.54 -5.20 15.86
CA LEU A 58 -21.07 -4.07 15.11
C LEU A 58 -22.60 -4.09 15.06
N LEU A 59 -23.21 -5.23 14.72
CA LEU A 59 -24.66 -5.39 14.67
C LEU A 59 -25.31 -5.17 16.05
N ASN A 60 -24.75 -5.75 17.09
CA ASN A 60 -25.30 -5.64 18.44
C ASN A 60 -25.16 -4.23 19.03
N ALA A 61 -24.17 -3.45 18.61
CA ALA A 61 -24.03 -2.04 18.99
C ALA A 61 -25.12 -1.18 18.34
N GLN A 62 -25.49 -1.47 17.10
CA GLN A 62 -26.48 -0.71 16.34
C GLN A 62 -27.93 -1.13 16.65
N ILE A 63 -28.16 -2.44 16.72
CA ILE A 63 -29.50 -3.00 17.00
C ILE A 63 -29.58 -3.23 18.50
N ASN A 64 -30.14 -2.28 19.24
CA ASN A 64 -30.25 -2.35 20.69
C ASN A 64 -31.49 -1.61 21.22
N GLY A 65 -32.00 -2.02 22.37
CA GLY A 65 -33.10 -1.38 23.08
C GLY A 65 -34.45 -1.60 22.41
N LEU A 66 -35.31 -0.56 22.41
CA LEU A 66 -36.65 -0.58 21.79
C LEU A 66 -36.51 -0.51 20.27
N LEU A 67 -36.95 -1.56 19.57
CA LEU A 67 -36.82 -1.68 18.12
C LEU A 67 -38.08 -1.23 17.38
N PHE A 68 -39.26 -1.47 18.00
CA PHE A 68 -40.54 -1.13 17.41
C PHE A 68 -41.57 -0.78 18.47
N GLN A 69 -42.42 0.21 18.17
CA GLN A 69 -43.58 0.54 18.97
C GLN A 69 -44.73 0.95 18.06
N CYS A 70 -45.92 0.40 18.35
CA CYS A 70 -47.18 0.78 17.68
C CYS A 70 -48.31 0.76 18.68
N ASP A 71 -49.09 1.84 18.75
CA ASP A 71 -50.21 1.97 19.71
C ASP A 71 -51.59 1.63 19.08
N THR A 72 -51.64 1.47 17.75
CA THR A 72 -52.88 1.28 17.00
C THR A 72 -52.78 0.14 15.98
N LEU A 73 -52.08 -0.95 16.34
CA LEU A 73 -51.94 -2.08 15.44
C LEU A 73 -53.29 -2.78 15.21
N SER A 74 -53.70 -2.85 13.96
CA SER A 74 -54.94 -3.51 13.56
C SER A 74 -54.71 -4.99 13.30
N ILE A 75 -55.39 -5.84 14.07
CA ILE A 75 -55.43 -7.30 13.86
C ILE A 75 -56.85 -7.66 13.53
N ALA A 76 -57.03 -8.48 12.48
CA ALA A 76 -58.38 -8.89 12.01
C ALA A 76 -59.25 -9.46 13.16
N GLY A 77 -60.45 -8.87 13.40
CA GLY A 77 -61.38 -9.28 14.43
C GLY A 77 -61.04 -8.80 15.84
N MET A 78 -60.00 -7.98 16.03
CA MET A 78 -59.62 -7.40 17.33
C MET A 78 -59.69 -5.88 17.30
N LYS A 79 -59.94 -5.23 18.48
CA LYS A 79 -59.71 -3.81 18.64
C LYS A 79 -58.20 -3.49 18.55
N PRO A 80 -57.84 -2.21 18.26
CA PRO A 80 -56.43 -1.84 18.15
C PRO A 80 -55.59 -2.33 19.31
N VAL A 81 -54.44 -2.96 18.97
CA VAL A 81 -53.49 -3.55 19.91
C VAL A 81 -52.28 -2.63 20.04
N LYS A 82 -51.78 -2.47 21.27
CA LYS A 82 -50.48 -1.83 21.48
C LYS A 82 -49.40 -2.91 21.47
N LEU A 83 -48.33 -2.61 20.73
CA LEU A 83 -47.18 -3.53 20.59
C LEU A 83 -45.90 -2.77 20.88
N LYS A 84 -45.04 -3.37 21.68
CA LYS A 84 -43.64 -2.92 21.86
C LYS A 84 -42.73 -4.13 21.69
N VAL A 85 -41.61 -3.92 20.99
CA VAL A 85 -40.63 -4.96 20.69
C VAL A 85 -39.25 -4.45 21.04
N TRP A 86 -38.54 -5.21 21.88
CA TRP A 86 -37.14 -4.94 22.25
C TRP A 86 -36.25 -6.10 21.86
N LYS A 87 -35.00 -5.78 21.56
CA LYS A 87 -33.95 -6.81 21.54
C LYS A 87 -33.74 -7.33 22.95
N SER A 88 -33.77 -8.66 23.12
CA SER A 88 -33.65 -9.30 24.46
C SER A 88 -32.29 -9.89 24.74
N ASP A 89 -31.53 -10.27 23.69
CA ASP A 89 -30.20 -10.88 23.81
C ASP A 89 -29.36 -10.59 22.56
N SER A 90 -28.11 -11.05 22.54
CA SER A 90 -27.16 -10.85 21.45
C SER A 90 -27.59 -11.58 20.17
N ILE A 91 -27.49 -10.87 19.05
CA ILE A 91 -27.61 -11.45 17.70
C ILE A 91 -26.35 -12.28 17.46
N ARG A 92 -26.55 -13.53 17.03
CA ARG A 92 -25.49 -14.46 16.62
C ARG A 92 -25.56 -14.66 15.13
N LEU A 93 -24.38 -14.69 14.47
CA LEU A 93 -24.23 -14.91 13.04
C LEU A 93 -23.59 -16.26 12.78
N ASP A 94 -24.08 -16.93 11.76
CA ASP A 94 -23.43 -18.08 11.16
C ASP A 94 -23.20 -17.82 9.67
N LEU A 95 -21.97 -18.08 9.21
CA LEU A 95 -21.52 -17.78 7.85
C LEU A 95 -21.29 -19.07 7.07
N ASP A 96 -22.01 -19.23 5.97
CA ASP A 96 -21.80 -20.31 5.01
C ASP A 96 -21.77 -19.74 3.59
N SER A 97 -20.59 -19.76 2.98
CA SER A 97 -20.34 -19.25 1.63
C SER A 97 -20.77 -17.78 1.47
N ASP A 98 -21.78 -17.49 0.66
CA ASP A 98 -22.36 -16.16 0.42
C ASP A 98 -23.60 -15.87 1.27
N GLN A 99 -23.93 -16.76 2.21
CA GLN A 99 -25.08 -16.64 3.10
C GLN A 99 -24.66 -16.35 4.54
N ILE A 100 -25.44 -15.50 5.17
CA ILE A 100 -25.36 -15.21 6.60
C ILE A 100 -26.68 -15.65 7.20
N SER A 101 -26.64 -16.64 8.09
CA SER A 101 -27.78 -17.01 8.91
C SER A 101 -27.67 -16.33 10.27
N TYR A 102 -28.77 -15.78 10.75
CA TYR A 102 -28.76 -15.12 12.04
C TYR A 102 -30.07 -15.25 12.78
N ARG A 103 -29.94 -15.17 14.10
CA ARG A 103 -31.02 -15.28 15.05
C ARG A 103 -31.12 -14.00 15.85
N VAL A 104 -32.32 -13.35 15.79
CA VAL A 104 -32.61 -12.10 16.49
C VAL A 104 -33.57 -12.38 17.65
N PRO A 105 -33.09 -12.45 18.89
CA PRO A 105 -33.91 -12.66 20.06
C PRO A 105 -34.62 -11.36 20.45
N LEU A 106 -35.95 -11.43 20.58
CA LEU A 106 -36.82 -10.30 20.83
C LEU A 106 -37.71 -10.58 22.05
N LYS A 107 -37.92 -9.54 22.85
CA LYS A 107 -38.98 -9.47 23.86
C LYS A 107 -40.13 -8.67 23.26
N ILE A 108 -41.35 -9.21 23.38
CA ILE A 108 -42.58 -8.62 22.89
C ILE A 108 -43.47 -8.31 24.07
N TRP A 109 -44.04 -7.12 24.11
CA TRP A 109 -45.11 -6.75 25.01
C TRP A 109 -46.33 -6.31 24.18
N LEU A 110 -47.46 -6.91 24.50
CA LEU A 110 -48.74 -6.67 23.83
C LEU A 110 -49.77 -6.22 24.87
N GLN A 111 -50.58 -5.20 24.55
CA GLN A 111 -51.75 -4.83 25.30
C GLN A 111 -52.96 -4.81 24.35
N PHE A 112 -53.98 -5.59 24.66
CA PHE A 112 -55.20 -5.71 23.88
C PHE A 112 -56.43 -5.87 24.72
N GLN A 113 -57.64 -5.58 24.17
CA GLN A 113 -58.89 -5.84 24.83
C GLN A 113 -59.28 -7.31 24.61
N PHE A 114 -59.49 -7.99 25.71
CA PHE A 114 -59.99 -9.36 25.70
C PHE A 114 -61.42 -9.39 26.28
N THR A 115 -62.36 -10.03 25.55
CA THR A 115 -63.73 -10.16 25.99
C THR A 115 -64.02 -11.67 26.24
N LEU A 116 -64.34 -11.98 27.47
CA LEU A 116 -64.77 -13.32 27.84
C LEU A 116 -66.31 -13.37 27.91
N ASN A 117 -66.89 -14.21 27.07
CA ASN A 117 -68.30 -14.49 27.06
C ASN A 117 -68.57 -15.86 27.65
N ALA A 118 -69.13 -15.92 28.87
CA ALA A 118 -69.45 -17.17 29.55
C ALA A 118 -70.77 -17.05 30.28
N LEU A 119 -71.64 -18.03 30.09
CA LEU A 119 -72.95 -18.18 30.83
C LEU A 119 -73.83 -16.92 30.79
N GLY A 120 -73.84 -16.18 29.62
CA GLY A 120 -74.69 -14.98 29.47
C GLY A 120 -74.06 -13.70 30.04
N PHE A 121 -72.86 -13.77 30.57
CA PHE A 121 -72.12 -12.59 31.04
C PHE A 121 -70.97 -12.27 30.05
N SER A 122 -70.88 -11.02 29.67
CA SER A 122 -69.74 -10.50 28.86
C SER A 122 -68.88 -9.62 29.76
N HIS A 123 -67.60 -10.00 29.91
CA HIS A 123 -66.62 -9.22 30.64
C HIS A 123 -65.51 -8.80 29.72
N THR A 124 -65.23 -7.51 29.60
CA THR A 124 -64.18 -6.97 28.72
C THR A 124 -63.13 -6.32 29.60
N GLU A 125 -61.89 -6.71 29.44
CA GLU A 125 -60.75 -6.22 30.21
C GLU A 125 -59.55 -6.04 29.30
N TYR A 126 -58.63 -5.08 29.68
CA TYR A 126 -57.32 -4.97 29.04
C TYR A 126 -56.43 -6.06 29.58
N GLN A 127 -55.83 -6.79 28.66
CA GLN A 127 -54.85 -7.83 29.01
C GLN A 127 -53.46 -7.42 28.46
N GLU A 128 -52.49 -7.64 29.31
CA GLU A 128 -51.10 -7.48 28.92
C GLU A 128 -50.44 -8.87 28.83
N VAL A 129 -49.67 -9.04 27.75
CA VAL A 129 -48.98 -10.31 27.50
C VAL A 129 -47.52 -9.99 27.16
N GLU A 130 -46.64 -10.68 27.85
CA GLU A 130 -45.23 -10.73 27.51
C GLU A 130 -44.92 -12.04 26.81
N ALA A 131 -44.10 -11.97 25.77
CA ALA A 131 -43.58 -13.09 25.03
C ALA A 131 -42.13 -12.87 24.65
N ALA A 132 -41.41 -13.94 24.35
CA ALA A 132 -40.08 -13.85 23.78
C ALA A 132 -39.98 -14.77 22.59
N ILE A 133 -39.43 -14.26 21.50
CA ILE A 133 -39.24 -15.02 20.25
C ILE A 133 -37.80 -14.83 19.77
N ALA A 134 -37.36 -15.75 18.93
CA ALA A 134 -36.19 -15.55 18.10
C ALA A 134 -36.62 -15.59 16.64
N LEU A 135 -36.46 -14.50 15.94
CA LEU A 135 -36.63 -14.46 14.50
C LEU A 135 -35.39 -15.03 13.83
N LYS A 136 -35.58 -15.88 12.83
CA LYS A 136 -34.51 -16.49 12.04
C LYS A 136 -34.52 -15.92 10.65
N PHE A 137 -33.35 -15.54 10.17
CA PHE A 137 -33.17 -14.99 8.84
C PHE A 137 -31.96 -15.61 8.15
N ARG A 138 -32.07 -15.71 6.84
CA ARG A 138 -30.95 -15.96 5.93
C ARG A 138 -30.83 -14.79 5.00
N SER A 139 -29.68 -14.15 5.00
CA SER A 139 -29.35 -13.03 4.10
C SER A 139 -28.26 -13.43 3.14
N ARG A 140 -28.47 -13.14 1.86
CA ARG A 140 -27.41 -13.17 0.87
C ARG A 140 -26.87 -11.76 0.71
N PHE A 141 -25.56 -11.61 0.79
CA PHE A 141 -24.91 -10.33 0.60
C PHE A 141 -24.12 -10.30 -0.70
N THR A 142 -24.11 -9.14 -1.35
CA THR A 142 -23.30 -8.88 -2.53
C THR A 142 -22.67 -7.50 -2.42
N VAL A 143 -21.45 -7.36 -2.93
CA VAL A 143 -20.78 -6.08 -3.07
C VAL A 143 -20.73 -5.74 -4.55
N ALA A 144 -21.44 -4.69 -4.94
CA ALA A 144 -21.42 -4.19 -6.31
C ALA A 144 -20.08 -3.47 -6.60
N ASN A 145 -19.74 -3.37 -7.89
CA ASN A 145 -18.46 -2.80 -8.32
C ASN A 145 -18.26 -1.33 -7.92
N ASP A 146 -19.31 -0.63 -7.54
CA ASP A 146 -19.31 0.74 -7.00
C ASP A 146 -19.18 0.79 -5.47
N TRP A 147 -18.84 -0.35 -4.84
CA TRP A 147 -18.68 -0.54 -3.38
C TRP A 147 -20.00 -0.52 -2.58
N LYS A 148 -21.14 -0.56 -3.25
CA LYS A 148 -22.42 -0.66 -2.58
C LYS A 148 -22.65 -2.09 -2.11
N VAL A 149 -22.88 -2.25 -0.81
CA VAL A 149 -23.34 -3.51 -0.23
C VAL A 149 -24.84 -3.59 -0.38
N THR A 150 -25.33 -4.74 -0.84
CA THR A 150 -26.76 -5.05 -0.88
C THR A 150 -26.97 -6.39 -0.19
N THR A 151 -27.96 -6.44 0.68
CA THR A 151 -28.42 -7.65 1.32
C THR A 151 -29.87 -7.93 0.90
N VAL A 152 -30.17 -9.21 0.75
CA VAL A 152 -31.53 -9.69 0.54
C VAL A 152 -31.80 -10.74 1.61
N SER A 153 -32.61 -10.35 2.61
CA SER A 153 -32.95 -11.18 3.75
C SER A 153 -34.26 -11.92 3.48
N GLN A 154 -34.21 -13.22 3.72
CA GLN A 154 -35.38 -14.09 3.71
C GLN A 154 -35.64 -14.58 5.12
N SER A 155 -36.90 -14.55 5.55
CA SER A 155 -37.27 -15.14 6.82
C SER A 155 -37.15 -16.66 6.74
N ASP A 156 -36.54 -17.23 7.75
CA ASP A 156 -36.44 -18.69 7.98
C ASP A 156 -37.34 -19.10 9.14
N GLY A 157 -38.37 -18.30 9.38
CA GLY A 157 -39.34 -18.51 10.45
C GLY A 157 -38.91 -17.91 11.78
N TYR A 158 -39.53 -18.40 12.83
CA TYR A 158 -39.25 -17.98 14.19
C TYR A 158 -39.40 -19.16 15.14
N GLU A 159 -38.91 -19.00 16.34
CA GLU A 159 -39.10 -19.93 17.45
C GLU A 159 -39.55 -19.18 18.69
N TRP A 160 -40.47 -19.74 19.43
CA TRP A 160 -40.86 -19.21 20.73
C TRP A 160 -39.78 -19.55 21.77
N ILE A 161 -39.26 -18.51 22.46
CA ILE A 161 -38.43 -18.65 23.63
C ILE A 161 -39.38 -18.69 24.86
N THR A 162 -40.42 -17.84 24.84
CA THR A 162 -41.49 -17.80 25.83
C THR A 162 -42.78 -17.55 25.09
N GLU A 163 -43.70 -18.54 25.13
CA GLU A 163 -45.00 -18.42 24.46
C GLU A 163 -45.90 -17.39 25.13
N PRO A 164 -46.71 -16.65 24.35
CA PRO A 164 -47.66 -15.68 24.87
C PRO A 164 -48.85 -16.41 25.51
N VAL A 165 -49.08 -16.11 26.79
CA VAL A 165 -50.21 -16.71 27.54
C VAL A 165 -51.00 -15.61 28.22
N VAL A 166 -52.29 -15.58 27.99
CA VAL A 166 -53.23 -14.74 28.74
C VAL A 166 -53.66 -15.51 30.01
N ARG A 167 -53.51 -14.87 31.14
CA ARG A 167 -53.94 -15.41 32.43
C ARG A 167 -55.19 -14.69 32.90
N VAL A 168 -56.33 -15.41 32.91
CA VAL A 168 -57.60 -14.92 33.44
C VAL A 168 -57.95 -15.76 34.68
N ARG A 169 -57.77 -15.16 35.87
CA ARG A 169 -57.92 -15.85 37.18
C ARG A 169 -57.09 -17.12 37.24
N PHE A 170 -57.69 -18.28 37.17
CA PHE A 170 -57.04 -19.60 37.29
C PHE A 170 -56.82 -20.27 35.92
N ILE A 171 -57.19 -19.61 34.81
CA ILE A 171 -57.13 -20.19 33.46
C ILE A 171 -55.98 -19.50 32.67
N SER A 172 -55.10 -20.32 32.10
CA SER A 172 -54.07 -19.86 31.17
C SER A 172 -54.53 -20.17 29.73
N ILE A 173 -54.68 -19.14 28.92
CA ILE A 173 -55.15 -19.27 27.55
C ILE A 173 -53.94 -18.94 26.61
N PRO A 174 -53.44 -19.91 25.85
CA PRO A 174 -52.39 -19.63 24.86
C PRO A 174 -52.95 -18.78 23.72
N VAL A 175 -52.28 -17.69 23.44
CA VAL A 175 -52.61 -16.77 22.30
C VAL A 175 -51.62 -16.91 21.15
N THR A 176 -50.85 -17.98 21.17
CA THR A 176 -49.87 -18.34 20.13
C THR A 176 -50.44 -18.27 18.71
N PRO A 177 -51.64 -18.81 18.42
CA PRO A 177 -52.18 -18.75 17.06
C PRO A 177 -52.44 -17.33 16.55
N ILE A 178 -52.77 -16.39 17.42
CA ILE A 178 -52.94 -14.99 17.05
C ILE A 178 -51.56 -14.32 16.77
N ALA A 179 -50.58 -14.63 17.60
CA ALA A 179 -49.23 -14.15 17.39
C ALA A 179 -48.57 -14.73 16.13
N ASP A 180 -48.85 -16.01 15.81
CA ASP A 180 -48.37 -16.67 14.60
C ASP A 180 -48.89 -16.00 13.33
N VAL A 181 -50.17 -15.65 13.27
CA VAL A 181 -50.78 -14.90 12.15
C VAL A 181 -50.13 -13.53 12.02
N LEU A 182 -49.93 -12.82 13.11
CA LEU A 182 -49.30 -11.52 13.09
C LEU A 182 -47.85 -11.60 12.58
N LEU A 183 -47.07 -12.53 13.11
CA LEU A 183 -45.67 -12.71 12.72
C LEU A 183 -45.53 -13.12 11.26
N SER A 184 -46.37 -14.05 10.77
CA SER A 184 -46.34 -14.49 9.39
C SER A 184 -46.67 -13.38 8.38
N THR A 185 -47.56 -12.45 8.74
CA THR A 185 -47.93 -11.32 7.89
C THR A 185 -46.89 -10.19 7.89
N GLN A 186 -46.04 -10.13 8.90
CA GLN A 186 -45.02 -9.08 9.04
C GLN A 186 -43.60 -9.53 8.69
N GLN A 187 -43.39 -10.77 8.28
CA GLN A 187 -42.03 -11.32 8.02
C GLN A 187 -41.31 -10.59 6.91
N GLU A 188 -41.98 -10.24 5.82
CA GLU A 188 -41.37 -9.49 4.72
C GLU A 188 -41.01 -8.07 5.12
N ALA A 189 -41.86 -7.39 5.89
CA ALA A 189 -41.60 -6.07 6.40
C ALA A 189 -40.38 -6.05 7.37
N LEU A 190 -40.28 -7.08 8.21
CA LEU A 190 -39.14 -7.25 9.12
C LEU A 190 -37.85 -7.53 8.35
N GLY A 191 -37.90 -8.40 7.32
CA GLY A 191 -36.75 -8.67 6.43
C GLY A 191 -36.27 -7.39 5.74
N SER A 192 -37.17 -6.61 5.17
CA SER A 192 -36.87 -5.34 4.52
C SER A 192 -36.32 -4.30 5.49
N ALA A 193 -36.80 -4.25 6.73
CA ALA A 193 -36.28 -3.35 7.77
C ALA A 193 -34.84 -3.75 8.16
N ILE A 194 -34.56 -5.05 8.26
CA ILE A 194 -33.21 -5.56 8.53
C ILE A 194 -32.27 -5.23 7.36
N ASP A 195 -32.68 -5.48 6.11
CA ASP A 195 -31.89 -5.15 4.93
C ASP A 195 -31.58 -3.64 4.90
N SER A 196 -32.55 -2.79 5.20
CA SER A 196 -32.35 -1.36 5.26
C SER A 196 -31.37 -0.96 6.36
N ALA A 197 -31.46 -1.58 7.53
CA ALA A 197 -30.53 -1.36 8.63
C ALA A 197 -29.10 -1.81 8.26
N VAL A 198 -28.93 -3.02 7.71
CA VAL A 198 -27.61 -3.53 7.32
C VAL A 198 -27.02 -2.71 6.17
N ASN A 199 -27.79 -2.37 5.15
CA ASN A 199 -27.34 -1.55 4.02
C ASN A 199 -26.96 -0.11 4.48
N GLY A 200 -27.66 0.44 5.46
CA GLY A 200 -27.33 1.74 6.05
C GLY A 200 -26.07 1.73 6.91
N MET A 201 -25.75 0.58 7.54
CA MET A 201 -24.57 0.42 8.39
C MET A 201 -23.29 0.15 7.61
N LEU A 202 -23.38 -0.59 6.50
CA LEU A 202 -22.25 -1.04 5.69
C LEU A 202 -22.01 -0.13 4.49
N ASP A 203 -21.75 1.16 4.74
CA ASP A 203 -21.27 2.06 3.71
C ASP A 203 -19.75 1.86 3.50
N LEU A 204 -19.41 0.82 2.72
CA LEU A 204 -18.02 0.52 2.39
C LEU A 204 -17.32 1.69 1.71
N LYS A 205 -18.03 2.46 0.90
CA LYS A 205 -17.47 3.61 0.22
C LYS A 205 -17.01 4.68 1.22
N LYS A 206 -17.85 4.99 2.22
CA LYS A 206 -17.50 5.93 3.29
C LYS A 206 -16.32 5.45 4.14
N MET A 207 -16.21 4.16 4.36
CA MET A 207 -15.10 3.56 5.11
C MET A 207 -13.80 3.53 4.30
N LEU A 208 -13.86 3.28 2.99
CA LEU A 208 -12.69 3.08 2.13
C LEU A 208 -12.11 4.39 1.59
N VAL A 209 -12.91 5.45 1.42
CA VAL A 209 -12.41 6.75 0.90
C VAL A 209 -11.26 7.34 1.73
N PRO A 210 -11.28 7.37 3.07
CA PRO A 210 -10.13 7.84 3.85
C PRO A 210 -8.88 6.98 3.66
N LEU A 211 -9.03 5.66 3.55
CA LEU A 211 -7.91 4.73 3.26
C LEU A 211 -7.37 4.96 1.86
N TRP A 212 -8.25 5.16 0.89
CA TRP A 212 -7.89 5.45 -0.49
C TRP A 212 -7.06 6.73 -0.63
N LYS A 213 -7.47 7.80 0.06
CA LYS A 213 -6.68 9.04 0.15
C LYS A 213 -5.31 8.81 0.79
N ARG A 214 -5.29 8.04 1.87
CA ARG A 214 -4.06 7.77 2.62
C ARG A 214 -3.05 6.97 1.80
N ILE A 215 -3.50 6.03 0.97
CA ILE A 215 -2.63 5.26 0.06
C ILE A 215 -1.97 6.18 -0.98
N GLN A 216 -2.65 7.22 -1.45
CA GLN A 216 -2.16 8.17 -2.44
C GLN A 216 -1.27 9.27 -1.84
N ALA A 217 -1.29 9.45 -0.53
CA ALA A 217 -0.43 10.43 0.14
C ALA A 217 1.03 9.94 0.15
N PRO A 218 2.02 10.83 -0.03
CA PRO A 218 3.42 10.45 0.09
C PRO A 218 3.74 9.88 1.47
N ILE A 219 4.43 8.76 1.50
CA ILE A 219 4.82 8.03 2.71
C ILE A 219 6.31 8.26 2.93
N LEU A 220 6.68 8.82 4.08
CA LEU A 220 8.08 8.93 4.48
C LEU A 220 8.60 7.55 4.89
N ILE A 221 9.61 7.05 4.17
CA ILE A 221 10.27 5.76 4.46
C ILE A 221 11.40 5.95 5.47
N THR A 222 12.25 6.94 5.25
CA THR A 222 13.33 7.35 6.16
C THR A 222 13.58 8.84 6.01
N ASP A 223 14.12 9.47 7.05
CA ASP A 223 14.51 10.89 7.10
C ASP A 223 16.02 11.09 7.20
N SER A 224 16.80 10.02 7.28
CA SER A 224 18.26 10.08 7.48
C SER A 224 19.02 9.08 6.61
N PRO A 225 20.17 9.43 5.97
CA PRO A 225 20.77 10.78 5.95
C PRO A 225 20.01 11.78 5.06
N ASP A 226 19.24 11.30 4.08
CA ASP A 226 18.35 12.07 3.22
C ASP A 226 16.94 11.49 3.31
N SER A 227 15.93 12.35 3.26
CA SER A 227 14.53 11.91 3.29
C SER A 227 14.21 11.09 2.05
N LEU A 228 13.69 9.89 2.23
CA LEU A 228 13.19 9.01 1.17
C LEU A 228 11.67 8.89 1.27
N TRP A 229 10.98 9.28 0.23
CA TRP A 229 9.53 9.27 0.12
C TRP A 229 9.06 8.21 -0.87
N LEU A 230 7.94 7.56 -0.55
CA LEU A 230 7.21 6.66 -1.45
C LEU A 230 5.90 7.33 -1.86
N ARG A 231 5.63 7.40 -3.16
CA ARG A 231 4.34 7.78 -3.74
C ARG A 231 3.74 6.60 -4.48
N LEU A 232 2.48 6.30 -4.17
CA LEU A 232 1.70 5.29 -4.86
C LEU A 232 0.64 5.99 -5.71
N SER A 233 0.59 5.65 -7.00
CA SER A 233 -0.41 6.13 -7.95
C SER A 233 -1.27 4.94 -8.41
N PRO A 234 -2.40 4.67 -7.73
CA PRO A 234 -3.26 3.54 -8.06
C PRO A 234 -3.86 3.65 -9.46
N VAL A 235 -3.86 2.55 -10.20
CA VAL A 235 -4.35 2.44 -11.59
C VAL A 235 -5.68 1.70 -11.63
N SER A 236 -5.80 0.58 -10.90
CA SER A 236 -7.02 -0.23 -10.86
C SER A 236 -7.13 -1.00 -9.56
N VAL A 237 -8.37 -1.35 -9.22
CA VAL A 237 -8.71 -2.19 -8.08
C VAL A 237 -9.49 -3.40 -8.55
N SER A 238 -9.20 -4.55 -7.99
CA SER A 238 -9.96 -5.80 -8.16
C SER A 238 -10.35 -6.35 -6.79
N MET A 239 -11.43 -7.13 -6.74
CA MET A 239 -11.90 -7.74 -5.51
C MET A 239 -12.50 -9.12 -5.79
N THR A 240 -12.23 -10.10 -4.94
CA THR A 240 -12.92 -11.38 -4.99
C THR A 240 -14.30 -11.27 -4.31
N GLN A 241 -15.21 -12.19 -4.62
CA GLN A 241 -16.41 -12.39 -3.83
C GLN A 241 -16.02 -12.73 -2.38
N LEU A 242 -16.68 -12.08 -1.42
CA LEU A 242 -16.53 -12.42 -0.01
C LEU A 242 -17.23 -13.76 0.28
N ARG A 243 -16.58 -14.64 1.04
CA ARG A 243 -17.12 -15.95 1.41
C ARG A 243 -16.89 -16.23 2.88
N GLY A 244 -17.94 -16.73 3.53
CA GLY A 244 -17.91 -17.13 4.93
C GLY A 244 -17.67 -18.63 5.09
N LYS A 245 -16.83 -18.99 6.05
CA LYS A 245 -16.67 -20.38 6.49
C LYS A 245 -16.11 -20.43 7.91
N SER A 246 -16.71 -21.25 8.76
CA SER A 246 -16.21 -21.54 10.11
C SER A 246 -15.93 -20.27 10.94
N GLY A 247 -16.90 -19.35 10.97
CA GLY A 247 -16.78 -18.13 11.78
C GLY A 247 -15.84 -17.07 11.24
N THR A 248 -15.41 -17.18 9.98
CA THR A 248 -14.55 -16.19 9.33
C THR A 248 -15.07 -15.89 7.92
N MET A 249 -15.19 -14.60 7.61
CA MET A 249 -15.44 -14.11 6.25
C MET A 249 -14.10 -13.84 5.57
N ARG A 250 -13.90 -14.36 4.36
CA ARG A 250 -12.67 -14.21 3.59
C ARG A 250 -12.96 -13.64 2.21
N GLY A 251 -12.02 -12.86 1.75
CA GLY A 251 -11.95 -12.31 0.41
C GLY A 251 -10.54 -11.83 0.11
N ALA A 252 -10.35 -11.16 -1.00
CA ALA A 252 -9.09 -10.51 -1.32
C ALA A 252 -9.33 -9.25 -2.16
N VAL A 253 -8.47 -8.27 -2.01
CA VAL A 253 -8.42 -7.06 -2.81
C VAL A 253 -7.07 -6.97 -3.49
N GLY A 254 -7.08 -6.79 -4.81
CA GLY A 254 -5.90 -6.53 -5.62
C GLY A 254 -5.84 -5.06 -6.04
N ILE A 255 -4.71 -4.43 -5.81
CA ILE A 255 -4.45 -3.05 -6.23
C ILE A 255 -3.27 -3.03 -7.20
N ARG A 256 -3.48 -2.48 -8.39
CA ARG A 256 -2.41 -2.15 -9.32
C ARG A 256 -2.06 -0.69 -9.17
N SER A 257 -0.79 -0.40 -8.99
CA SER A 257 -0.29 0.96 -8.69
C SER A 257 1.08 1.19 -9.31
N VAL A 258 1.35 2.39 -9.79
CA VAL A 258 2.72 2.83 -10.05
C VAL A 258 3.30 3.30 -8.72
N ALA A 259 4.46 2.74 -8.35
CA ALA A 259 5.16 3.07 -7.11
C ALA A 259 6.48 3.79 -7.45
N GLU A 260 6.64 5.01 -6.95
CA GLU A 260 7.80 5.86 -7.20
C GLU A 260 8.43 6.29 -5.88
N THR A 261 9.76 6.34 -5.83
CA THR A 261 10.46 6.89 -4.67
C THR A 261 11.16 8.18 -5.04
N PHE A 262 11.18 9.11 -4.09
CA PHE A 262 11.79 10.44 -4.22
C PHE A 262 12.78 10.67 -3.09
N LEU A 263 13.99 11.05 -3.46
CA LEU A 263 15.03 11.42 -2.50
C LEU A 263 14.98 12.93 -2.26
N GLY A 264 15.05 13.36 -1.00
CA GLY A 264 15.01 14.77 -0.60
C GLY A 264 13.62 15.25 -0.22
N GLY A 265 13.11 16.29 -0.89
CA GLY A 265 11.82 16.91 -0.54
C GLY A 265 10.60 16.03 -0.77
N GLN A 266 9.54 16.26 0.01
CA GLN A 266 8.26 15.57 -0.18
C GLN A 266 7.71 15.83 -1.58
N PRO A 267 7.36 14.77 -2.35
CA PRO A 267 6.79 14.94 -3.67
C PRO A 267 5.38 15.54 -3.61
N ALA A 268 5.02 16.34 -4.62
CA ALA A 268 3.66 16.82 -4.76
C ALA A 268 2.68 15.65 -4.93
N SER A 269 1.53 15.73 -4.30
CA SER A 269 0.47 14.74 -4.39
C SER A 269 -0.89 15.44 -4.38
N SER A 270 -1.81 14.95 -5.19
CA SER A 270 -3.21 15.40 -5.22
C SER A 270 -4.11 14.17 -5.08
N PRO A 271 -4.31 13.68 -3.84
CA PRO A 271 -5.12 12.48 -3.62
C PRO A 271 -6.56 12.69 -4.10
N SER A 272 -7.06 11.74 -4.89
CA SER A 272 -8.44 11.73 -5.35
C SER A 272 -9.37 11.18 -4.27
N ASP A 273 -10.51 11.84 -4.05
CA ASP A 273 -11.60 11.37 -3.20
C ASP A 273 -12.44 10.30 -3.91
N SER A 274 -12.30 10.19 -5.22
CA SER A 274 -13.06 9.25 -6.02
C SER A 274 -12.46 7.85 -5.90
N LEU A 275 -13.13 7.00 -5.14
CA LEU A 275 -12.84 5.58 -5.09
C LEU A 275 -13.24 4.95 -6.44
N PRO A 276 -12.30 4.32 -7.20
CA PRO A 276 -12.64 3.71 -8.48
C PRO A 276 -13.56 2.50 -8.30
N ALA A 277 -14.35 2.21 -9.33
CA ALA A 277 -15.04 0.94 -9.41
C ALA A 277 -14.00 -0.21 -9.45
N PHE A 278 -14.31 -1.30 -8.76
CA PHE A 278 -13.44 -2.48 -8.83
C PHE A 278 -13.91 -3.48 -9.87
N THR A 279 -12.99 -4.31 -10.36
CA THR A 279 -13.30 -5.46 -11.19
C THR A 279 -13.44 -6.71 -10.31
N VAL A 280 -14.50 -7.49 -10.54
CA VAL A 280 -14.68 -8.77 -9.83
C VAL A 280 -13.69 -9.79 -10.37
N ALA A 281 -12.88 -10.36 -9.49
CA ALA A 281 -11.92 -11.42 -9.81
C ALA A 281 -12.36 -12.75 -9.19
N ASN A 282 -12.13 -13.86 -9.89
CA ASN A 282 -12.43 -15.19 -9.36
C ASN A 282 -11.43 -15.61 -8.28
N SER A 283 -10.18 -15.21 -8.42
CA SER A 283 -9.12 -15.39 -7.45
C SER A 283 -8.16 -14.23 -7.50
N ILE A 284 -7.52 -13.93 -6.39
CA ILE A 284 -6.44 -12.96 -6.23
C ILE A 284 -5.34 -13.70 -5.47
N ASP A 285 -4.10 -13.49 -5.88
CA ASP A 285 -2.92 -14.04 -5.18
C ASP A 285 -2.83 -13.44 -3.78
N THR A 286 -2.04 -14.04 -2.91
CA THR A 286 -1.76 -13.55 -1.55
C THR A 286 -0.43 -12.83 -1.46
N SER A 287 0.21 -12.61 -2.60
CA SER A 287 1.53 -12.00 -2.71
C SER A 287 1.46 -10.58 -3.26
N PHE A 288 2.49 -9.80 -2.99
CA PHE A 288 2.73 -8.55 -3.69
C PHE A 288 4.04 -8.58 -4.49
N VAL A 289 4.03 -7.86 -5.60
CA VAL A 289 5.22 -7.51 -6.38
C VAL A 289 5.23 -6.01 -6.58
N ILE A 290 6.12 -5.32 -5.89
CA ILE A 290 6.23 -3.86 -5.96
C ILE A 290 7.47 -3.50 -6.78
N ASN A 291 7.25 -2.78 -7.88
CA ASN A 291 8.29 -2.18 -8.71
C ASN A 291 8.47 -0.74 -8.24
N LEU A 292 9.52 -0.47 -7.46
CA LEU A 292 9.84 0.87 -6.97
C LEU A 292 10.76 1.58 -7.96
N TYR A 293 10.28 2.65 -8.55
CA TYR A 293 11.05 3.48 -9.46
C TYR A 293 11.74 4.58 -8.68
N THR A 294 13.07 4.56 -8.69
CA THR A 294 13.91 5.52 -7.97
C THR A 294 14.78 6.30 -8.96
N GLU A 295 14.82 7.61 -8.82
CA GLU A 295 15.76 8.46 -9.53
C GLU A 295 16.84 8.96 -8.56
N ILE A 296 18.10 8.79 -8.97
CA ILE A 296 19.28 9.31 -8.27
C ILE A 296 19.85 10.41 -9.15
N SER A 297 19.94 11.63 -8.61
CA SER A 297 20.54 12.74 -9.35
C SER A 297 22.02 12.51 -9.60
N TYR A 298 22.51 12.98 -10.75
CA TYR A 298 23.94 12.93 -11.02
C TYR A 298 24.77 13.75 -10.01
N ALA A 299 24.20 14.79 -9.43
CA ALA A 299 24.85 15.55 -8.36
C ALA A 299 25.11 14.67 -7.13
N SER A 300 24.12 13.88 -6.67
CA SER A 300 24.30 12.95 -5.54
C SER A 300 25.32 11.86 -5.87
N ALA A 301 25.26 11.30 -7.06
CA ALA A 301 26.22 10.27 -7.51
C ALA A 301 27.64 10.84 -7.62
N THR A 302 27.78 12.07 -8.13
CA THR A 302 29.05 12.79 -8.17
C THR A 302 29.62 13.01 -6.76
N GLN A 303 28.78 13.40 -5.81
CA GLN A 303 29.23 13.61 -4.41
C GLN A 303 29.77 12.31 -3.80
N MET A 304 29.12 11.17 -4.06
CA MET A 304 29.60 9.86 -3.60
C MET A 304 30.97 9.52 -4.21
N LEU A 305 31.13 9.71 -5.54
CA LEU A 305 32.40 9.49 -6.24
C LEU A 305 33.51 10.44 -5.75
N SER A 306 33.16 11.70 -5.54
CA SER A 306 34.11 12.70 -5.02
C SER A 306 34.63 12.31 -3.63
N GLY A 307 33.75 11.85 -2.76
CA GLY A 307 34.15 11.33 -1.44
C GLY A 307 35.13 10.15 -1.50
N ALA A 308 35.01 9.33 -2.55
CA ALA A 308 35.87 8.14 -2.73
C ALA A 308 37.19 8.45 -3.45
N LEU A 309 37.22 9.39 -4.39
CA LEU A 309 38.32 9.55 -5.34
C LEU A 309 39.07 10.90 -5.22
N LYS A 310 38.40 11.97 -4.79
CA LYS A 310 39.05 13.31 -4.68
C LYS A 310 40.24 13.29 -3.71
N GLY A 311 41.37 13.83 -4.12
CA GLY A 311 42.62 13.85 -3.37
C GLY A 311 43.41 12.53 -3.41
N ARG A 312 42.88 11.48 -4.08
CA ARG A 312 43.63 10.24 -4.25
C ARG A 312 44.76 10.39 -5.24
N ASN A 313 45.86 9.73 -4.88
CA ASN A 313 47.06 9.64 -5.67
C ASN A 313 47.11 8.32 -6.40
N PHE A 314 47.36 8.38 -7.71
CA PHE A 314 47.59 7.21 -8.56
C PHE A 314 48.95 7.26 -9.20
N THR A 315 49.72 6.20 -8.99
CA THR A 315 51.09 6.07 -9.50
C THR A 315 51.18 5.07 -10.63
N ALA A 316 51.98 5.38 -11.65
CA ALA A 316 52.27 4.51 -12.80
C ALA A 316 53.76 4.61 -13.11
N GLY A 317 54.59 3.68 -12.58
CA GLY A 317 56.03 3.76 -12.62
C GLY A 317 56.55 4.97 -11.81
N ASP A 318 57.28 5.86 -12.47
CA ASP A 318 57.80 7.13 -11.93
C ASP A 318 56.82 8.28 -12.03
N LYS A 319 55.63 8.04 -12.60
CA LYS A 319 54.61 9.06 -12.80
C LYS A 319 53.53 8.99 -11.72
N GLU A 320 53.06 10.17 -11.31
CA GLU A 320 52.07 10.35 -10.26
C GLU A 320 51.01 11.37 -10.70
N VAL A 321 49.73 11.04 -10.47
CA VAL A 321 48.61 11.98 -10.67
C VAL A 321 47.70 11.97 -9.47
N ILE A 322 47.17 13.16 -9.14
CA ILE A 322 46.24 13.34 -8.04
C ILE A 322 44.92 13.82 -8.63
N VAL A 323 43.82 13.20 -8.21
CA VAL A 323 42.45 13.60 -8.61
C VAL A 323 42.09 14.89 -7.88
N GLN A 324 41.90 15.97 -8.60
CA GLN A 324 41.48 17.27 -8.05
C GLN A 324 39.97 17.40 -8.03
N ASP A 325 39.29 16.96 -9.11
CA ASP A 325 37.86 17.03 -9.22
C ASP A 325 37.33 15.84 -10.05
N ILE A 326 36.07 15.49 -9.77
CA ILE A 326 35.36 14.42 -10.49
C ILE A 326 33.90 14.81 -10.65
N ASN A 327 33.33 14.50 -11.80
CA ASN A 327 31.92 14.69 -12.06
C ASN A 327 31.37 13.52 -12.88
N LEU A 328 30.16 13.08 -12.57
CA LEU A 328 29.42 12.03 -13.27
C LEU A 328 28.18 12.63 -13.91
N TYR A 329 27.91 12.28 -15.15
CA TYR A 329 26.66 12.60 -15.83
C TYR A 329 26.31 11.53 -16.85
N GLY A 330 25.05 11.49 -17.28
CA GLY A 330 24.59 10.61 -18.32
C GLY A 330 24.55 11.30 -19.66
N MET A 331 24.81 10.55 -20.70
CA MET A 331 24.67 11.01 -22.07
C MET A 331 24.29 9.84 -22.97
N ARG A 332 23.10 9.89 -23.55
CA ARG A 332 22.57 8.84 -24.46
C ARG A 332 22.69 7.41 -23.89
N GLY A 333 22.44 7.23 -22.59
CA GLY A 333 22.51 5.92 -21.94
C GLY A 333 23.90 5.46 -21.48
N TYR A 334 24.91 6.29 -21.66
CA TYR A 334 26.27 6.05 -21.15
C TYR A 334 26.55 6.89 -19.91
N ALA A 335 27.37 6.36 -19.02
CA ALA A 335 27.95 7.11 -17.92
C ALA A 335 29.19 7.84 -18.44
N VAL A 336 29.26 9.14 -18.24
CA VAL A 336 30.45 9.95 -18.53
C VAL A 336 31.05 10.41 -17.21
N VAL A 337 32.26 9.96 -16.91
CA VAL A 337 33.02 10.37 -15.74
C VAL A 337 34.11 11.33 -16.19
N SER A 338 34.00 12.61 -15.81
CA SER A 338 35.08 13.57 -16.02
C SER A 338 35.94 13.66 -14.78
N MET A 339 37.26 13.60 -14.95
CA MET A 339 38.24 13.69 -13.88
C MET A 339 39.27 14.76 -14.18
N GLU A 340 39.56 15.64 -13.24
CA GLU A 340 40.63 16.63 -13.34
C GLU A 340 41.82 16.14 -12.50
N PHE A 341 42.99 16.09 -13.12
CA PHE A 341 44.21 15.63 -12.52
C PHE A 341 45.26 16.74 -12.39
N THR A 342 46.14 16.60 -11.39
CA THR A 342 47.38 17.35 -11.26
C THR A 342 48.54 16.39 -10.98
N GLY A 343 49.79 16.87 -11.12
CA GLY A 343 50.99 16.07 -10.93
C GLY A 343 51.78 15.91 -12.22
N SER A 344 52.21 14.69 -12.56
CA SER A 344 52.92 14.41 -13.81
C SER A 344 52.10 14.66 -15.08
N PHE A 345 50.79 14.79 -14.93
CA PHE A 345 49.87 15.29 -15.92
C PHE A 345 48.85 16.24 -15.25
N SER A 346 48.61 17.38 -15.88
CA SER A 346 47.60 18.33 -15.42
C SER A 346 46.60 18.58 -16.54
N GLY A 347 45.33 18.24 -16.28
CA GLY A 347 44.28 18.40 -17.25
C GLY A 347 43.02 17.61 -16.92
N LYS A 348 42.01 17.80 -17.74
CA LYS A 348 40.71 17.14 -17.62
C LYS A 348 40.59 16.01 -18.63
N VAL A 349 40.19 14.86 -18.17
CA VAL A 349 39.95 13.67 -19.00
C VAL A 349 38.49 13.21 -18.84
N TYR A 350 37.98 12.58 -19.87
CA TYR A 350 36.63 12.04 -19.88
C TYR A 350 36.70 10.53 -20.17
N VAL A 351 36.03 9.77 -19.31
CA VAL A 351 35.89 8.33 -19.42
C VAL A 351 34.44 8.01 -19.65
N ILE A 352 34.16 7.20 -20.65
CA ILE A 352 32.80 6.73 -21.00
C ILE A 352 32.70 5.27 -20.60
N GLY A 353 31.56 4.87 -20.03
CA GLY A 353 31.28 3.48 -19.68
C GLY A 353 29.80 3.15 -19.67
N ARG A 354 29.48 1.88 -19.56
CA ARG A 354 28.12 1.37 -19.43
C ARG A 354 27.82 1.00 -18.00
N VAL A 355 26.63 1.37 -17.52
CA VAL A 355 26.18 0.91 -16.21
C VAL A 355 25.67 -0.52 -16.35
N ASN A 356 26.15 -1.37 -15.48
CA ASN A 356 25.75 -2.77 -15.34
C ASN A 356 25.32 -3.06 -13.91
N TYR A 357 24.35 -3.96 -13.75
CA TYR A 357 23.98 -4.52 -12.45
C TYR A 357 24.22 -6.04 -12.47
N ASP A 358 25.13 -6.49 -11.64
CA ASP A 358 25.38 -7.91 -11.41
C ASP A 358 24.51 -8.41 -10.25
N ALA A 359 23.44 -9.13 -10.58
CA ALA A 359 22.48 -9.63 -9.59
C ALA A 359 23.10 -10.62 -8.57
N PRO A 360 23.99 -11.57 -8.94
CA PRO A 360 24.62 -12.48 -7.99
C PRO A 360 25.43 -11.78 -6.90
N SER A 361 26.23 -10.79 -7.26
CA SER A 361 27.01 -10.01 -6.29
C SER A 361 26.24 -8.82 -5.69
N SER A 362 25.06 -8.50 -6.23
CA SER A 362 24.29 -7.28 -5.91
C SER A 362 25.15 -6.02 -6.03
N THR A 363 25.86 -5.89 -7.16
CA THR A 363 26.79 -4.77 -7.40
C THR A 363 26.36 -3.99 -8.63
N VAL A 364 26.22 -2.67 -8.50
CA VAL A 364 26.13 -1.74 -9.62
C VAL A 364 27.53 -1.32 -9.99
N SER A 365 27.89 -1.37 -11.27
CA SER A 365 29.22 -1.00 -11.76
C SER A 365 29.13 -0.17 -13.04
N ILE A 366 30.16 0.63 -13.30
CA ILE A 366 30.39 1.22 -14.61
C ILE A 366 31.48 0.38 -15.26
N GLU A 367 31.13 -0.27 -16.36
CA GLU A 367 31.99 -1.22 -17.10
C GLU A 367 32.30 -0.68 -18.49
N ASP A 368 33.13 -1.43 -19.22
CA ASP A 368 33.56 -1.05 -20.59
C ASP A 368 34.13 0.38 -20.64
N LEU A 369 35.01 0.69 -19.67
CA LEU A 369 35.59 2.01 -19.53
C LEU A 369 36.56 2.33 -20.66
N GLU A 370 36.29 3.41 -21.37
CA GLU A 370 37.15 3.91 -22.43
C GLU A 370 37.34 5.44 -22.29
N PHE A 371 38.52 5.93 -22.68
CA PHE A 371 38.68 7.38 -22.88
C PHE A 371 37.87 7.83 -24.10
N ASP A 372 37.22 8.98 -24.03
CA ASP A 372 36.57 9.55 -25.19
C ASP A 372 37.59 9.88 -26.29
N ILE A 373 37.15 10.04 -27.54
CA ILE A 373 38.05 10.23 -28.71
C ILE A 373 38.92 11.45 -28.53
N SER A 374 38.35 12.58 -28.10
CA SER A 374 39.11 13.84 -27.93
C SER A 374 40.15 13.73 -26.81
N THR A 375 39.79 13.09 -25.70
CA THR A 375 40.72 12.77 -24.59
C THR A 375 41.82 11.84 -25.08
N ARG A 376 41.52 10.80 -25.85
CA ARG A 376 42.48 9.85 -26.40
C ARG A 376 43.50 10.54 -27.27
N ASN A 377 43.06 11.38 -28.19
CA ASN A 377 43.91 12.12 -29.10
C ASN A 377 44.83 13.10 -28.36
N ALA A 378 44.29 13.83 -27.38
CA ALA A 378 45.07 14.76 -26.59
C ALA A 378 46.11 14.06 -25.69
N LEU A 379 45.75 12.92 -25.09
CA LEU A 379 46.66 12.11 -24.27
C LEU A 379 47.77 11.46 -25.10
N HIS A 380 47.47 11.07 -26.33
CA HIS A 380 48.46 10.46 -27.22
C HIS A 380 49.66 11.40 -27.48
N SER A 381 49.39 12.67 -27.57
CA SER A 381 50.43 13.70 -27.81
C SER A 381 51.09 14.21 -26.51
N ALA A 382 50.35 14.27 -25.39
CA ALA A 382 50.82 14.92 -24.16
C ALA A 382 51.20 13.95 -23.05
N ALA A 383 50.55 12.80 -22.94
CA ALA A 383 50.68 11.84 -21.84
C ALA A 383 50.34 10.41 -22.26
N GLY A 384 50.97 9.88 -23.29
CA GLY A 384 50.68 8.54 -23.84
C GLY A 384 50.71 7.41 -22.85
N TRP A 385 51.44 7.53 -21.73
CA TRP A 385 51.48 6.57 -20.65
C TRP A 385 50.12 6.40 -19.92
N LEU A 386 49.27 7.44 -19.91
CA LEU A 386 47.90 7.34 -19.36
C LEU A 386 47.00 6.42 -20.19
N LEU A 387 47.24 6.32 -21.50
CA LEU A 387 46.47 5.51 -22.44
C LEU A 387 46.65 3.98 -22.23
N HIS A 388 47.72 3.55 -21.55
CA HIS A 388 47.99 2.15 -21.32
C HIS A 388 47.06 1.47 -20.30
N GLY A 389 45.90 2.05 -19.99
CA GLY A 389 44.89 1.47 -19.13
C GLY A 389 45.16 1.55 -17.64
N ILE A 390 46.39 1.88 -17.22
CA ILE A 390 46.82 1.86 -15.80
C ILE A 390 45.92 2.71 -14.91
N ILE A 391 45.51 3.89 -15.36
CA ILE A 391 44.61 4.76 -14.59
C ILE A 391 43.17 4.21 -14.59
N LEU A 392 42.69 3.74 -15.73
CA LEU A 392 41.37 3.12 -15.83
C LEU A 392 41.24 1.91 -14.89
N ASP A 393 42.26 1.05 -14.88
CA ASP A 393 42.30 -0.13 -13.99
C ASP A 393 42.31 0.26 -12.51
N LYS A 394 42.99 1.34 -12.17
CA LYS A 394 43.04 1.85 -10.78
C LYS A 394 41.76 2.57 -10.35
N VAL A 395 41.05 3.20 -11.28
CA VAL A 395 39.77 3.89 -11.00
C VAL A 395 38.59 2.92 -11.02
N LYS A 396 38.64 1.84 -11.81
CA LYS A 396 37.57 0.85 -11.93
C LYS A 396 37.02 0.29 -10.61
N PRO A 397 37.83 -0.02 -9.58
CA PRO A 397 37.31 -0.49 -8.28
C PRO A 397 36.39 0.52 -7.58
N PHE A 398 36.61 1.84 -7.79
CA PHE A 398 35.79 2.91 -7.21
C PHE A 398 34.49 3.16 -7.98
N LEU A 399 34.34 2.60 -9.17
CA LEU A 399 33.15 2.64 -9.97
C LEU A 399 32.27 1.37 -9.78
N ARG A 400 32.50 0.65 -8.69
CA ARG A 400 31.72 -0.51 -8.27
C ARG A 400 31.05 -0.21 -6.93
N PHE A 401 29.74 -0.34 -6.88
CA PHE A 401 28.91 -0.01 -5.74
C PHE A 401 28.18 -1.24 -5.25
N PRO A 402 28.70 -1.98 -4.23
CA PRO A 402 27.98 -3.08 -3.62
C PRO A 402 26.76 -2.55 -2.87
N VAL A 403 25.57 -3.03 -3.21
CA VAL A 403 24.30 -2.56 -2.64
C VAL A 403 23.63 -3.59 -1.74
N ARG A 404 24.21 -4.79 -1.61
CA ARG A 404 23.65 -5.92 -0.85
C ARG A 404 23.30 -5.55 0.60
N GLU A 405 24.24 -4.95 1.32
CA GLU A 405 24.03 -4.60 2.73
C GLU A 405 22.88 -3.60 2.89
N ARG A 406 22.84 -2.57 2.05
CA ARG A 406 21.76 -1.57 2.06
C ARG A 406 20.39 -2.15 1.72
N LEU A 407 20.34 -3.11 0.79
CA LEU A 407 19.10 -3.83 0.47
C LEU A 407 18.62 -4.66 1.66
N LEU A 408 19.53 -5.36 2.35
CA LEU A 408 19.21 -6.16 3.53
C LEU A 408 18.73 -5.25 4.71
N GLU A 409 19.42 -4.17 4.97
CA GLU A 409 19.01 -3.18 6.00
C GLU A 409 17.60 -2.63 5.70
N THR A 410 17.35 -2.25 4.44
CA THR A 410 16.05 -1.77 3.99
C THR A 410 14.97 -2.84 4.13
N GLN A 411 15.28 -4.09 3.76
CA GLN A 411 14.37 -5.22 3.91
C GLN A 411 13.97 -5.43 5.38
N LEU A 412 14.95 -5.41 6.29
CA LEU A 412 14.69 -5.55 7.73
C LEU A 412 13.84 -4.38 8.29
N MET A 413 14.11 -3.15 7.85
CA MET A 413 13.34 -1.98 8.25
C MET A 413 11.88 -2.11 7.80
N VAL A 414 11.64 -2.43 6.53
CA VAL A 414 10.29 -2.59 5.99
C VAL A 414 9.58 -3.79 6.61
N GLN A 415 10.29 -4.91 6.86
CA GLN A 415 9.73 -6.04 7.61
C GLN A 415 9.21 -5.62 8.98
N LYS A 416 9.96 -4.79 9.71
CA LYS A 416 9.53 -4.26 11.01
C LYS A 416 8.27 -3.38 10.88
N MET A 417 8.16 -2.60 9.82
CA MET A 417 6.99 -1.76 9.55
C MET A 417 5.72 -2.57 9.21
N LEU A 418 5.89 -3.74 8.60
CA LEU A 418 4.81 -4.66 8.20
C LEU A 418 4.42 -5.65 9.31
N SER A 419 5.17 -5.71 10.41
CA SER A 419 4.91 -6.62 11.51
C SER A 419 3.74 -6.11 12.35
N HIS A 420 2.55 -6.63 12.07
CA HIS A 420 1.35 -6.47 12.89
C HIS A 420 1.00 -5.01 13.27
N LYS A 421 0.65 -4.22 12.28
CA LYS A 421 0.29 -2.81 12.45
C LYS A 421 -1.22 -2.59 12.42
N GLU A 422 -1.75 -1.93 13.44
CA GLU A 422 -3.15 -1.48 13.43
C GLU A 422 -3.31 -0.30 12.46
N ILE A 423 -4.24 -0.46 11.50
CA ILE A 423 -4.54 0.54 10.46
C ILE A 423 -5.89 1.23 10.67
N ALA A 424 -6.79 0.57 11.40
CA ALA A 424 -8.08 1.09 11.88
C ALA A 424 -8.44 0.35 13.17
N PRO A 425 -9.41 0.83 13.97
CA PRO A 425 -9.82 0.15 15.20
C PRO A 425 -10.12 -1.33 14.97
N ASN A 426 -9.39 -2.20 15.65
CA ASN A 426 -9.45 -3.68 15.53
C ASN A 426 -9.12 -4.25 14.14
N VAL A 427 -8.50 -3.47 13.24
CA VAL A 427 -8.08 -3.92 11.91
C VAL A 427 -6.56 -3.87 11.82
N PHE A 428 -5.95 -5.00 11.55
CA PHE A 428 -4.50 -5.18 11.54
C PHE A 428 -3.99 -5.58 10.17
N VAL A 429 -2.84 -5.03 9.79
CA VAL A 429 -2.04 -5.50 8.66
C VAL A 429 -0.88 -6.31 9.20
N THR A 430 -0.68 -7.49 8.64
CA THR A 430 0.50 -8.32 8.86
C THR A 430 1.12 -8.64 7.51
N GLY A 431 2.45 -8.56 7.41
CA GLY A 431 3.13 -8.82 6.16
C GLY A 431 4.54 -9.36 6.34
N ALA A 432 5.03 -9.97 5.28
CA ALA A 432 6.40 -10.45 5.15
C ALA A 432 7.01 -9.95 3.84
N ILE A 433 8.28 -9.54 3.88
CA ILE A 433 9.08 -9.29 2.68
C ILE A 433 9.98 -10.49 2.44
N ASP A 434 9.74 -11.19 1.33
CA ASP A 434 10.51 -12.37 0.94
C ASP A 434 11.83 -11.97 0.29
N SER A 435 11.81 -10.94 -0.55
CA SER A 435 13.02 -10.46 -1.25
C SER A 435 12.96 -8.97 -1.60
N LEU A 436 14.12 -8.35 -1.58
CA LEU A 436 14.37 -7.01 -2.10
C LEU A 436 15.59 -7.06 -3.02
N SER A 437 15.44 -6.66 -4.28
CA SER A 437 16.51 -6.73 -5.29
C SER A 437 16.42 -5.58 -6.27
N ILE A 438 17.51 -5.30 -6.98
CA ILE A 438 17.48 -4.36 -8.11
C ILE A 438 17.05 -5.12 -9.36
N GLY A 439 16.00 -4.64 -10.03
CA GLY A 439 15.52 -5.20 -11.30
C GLY A 439 16.22 -4.63 -12.53
N GLY A 440 16.86 -3.46 -12.39
CA GLY A 440 17.61 -2.83 -13.46
C GLY A 440 18.06 -1.43 -13.13
N VAL A 441 19.08 -0.96 -13.87
CA VAL A 441 19.59 0.40 -13.79
C VAL A 441 19.66 0.96 -15.20
N THR A 442 19.14 2.16 -15.41
CA THR A 442 19.12 2.87 -16.69
C THR A 442 19.60 4.30 -16.51
N LEU A 443 20.44 4.76 -17.40
CA LEU A 443 20.88 6.15 -17.42
C LEU A 443 19.99 6.97 -18.37
N THR A 444 19.55 8.11 -17.89
CA THR A 444 18.97 9.17 -18.73
C THR A 444 19.90 10.38 -18.73
N ASP A 445 19.63 11.38 -19.57
CA ASP A 445 20.44 12.61 -19.55
C ASP A 445 20.24 13.43 -18.25
N ALA A 446 19.15 13.18 -17.50
CA ALA A 446 18.82 13.93 -16.28
C ALA A 446 19.18 13.19 -14.97
N ALA A 447 19.11 11.87 -14.96
CA ALA A 447 19.25 11.09 -13.72
C ALA A 447 19.60 9.61 -14.00
N ILE A 448 20.07 8.95 -12.95
CA ILE A 448 20.21 7.49 -12.90
C ILE A 448 18.86 6.93 -12.42
N ARG A 449 18.20 6.13 -13.25
CA ARG A 449 16.96 5.43 -12.91
C ARG A 449 17.25 4.00 -12.50
N THR A 450 16.69 3.59 -11.40
CA THR A 450 16.76 2.19 -10.93
C THR A 450 15.38 1.69 -10.59
N VAL A 451 15.16 0.40 -10.80
CA VAL A 451 13.95 -0.31 -10.39
C VAL A 451 14.33 -1.24 -9.24
N VAL A 452 13.73 -1.03 -8.08
CA VAL A 452 13.86 -1.94 -6.95
C VAL A 452 12.62 -2.83 -6.91
N LEU A 453 12.83 -4.14 -6.95
CA LEU A 453 11.79 -5.16 -6.87
C LEU A 453 11.63 -5.62 -5.43
N ALA A 454 10.46 -5.40 -4.84
CA ALA A 454 10.09 -5.95 -3.55
C ALA A 454 9.01 -7.02 -3.75
N LYS A 455 9.23 -8.22 -3.21
CA LYS A 455 8.26 -9.31 -3.20
C LYS A 455 7.96 -9.71 -1.78
N GLY A 456 6.71 -10.11 -1.54
CA GLY A 456 6.28 -10.52 -0.22
C GLY A 456 4.80 -10.83 -0.16
N SER A 457 4.27 -10.88 1.05
CA SER A 457 2.85 -11.13 1.31
C SER A 457 2.31 -10.13 2.32
N LEU A 458 1.02 -9.83 2.20
CA LEU A 458 0.25 -8.99 3.14
C LEU A 458 -1.05 -9.71 3.48
N CYS A 459 -1.55 -9.48 4.68
CA CYS A 459 -2.87 -9.92 5.11
C CYS A 459 -3.51 -8.83 5.97
N ILE A 460 -4.80 -8.57 5.74
CA ILE A 460 -5.61 -7.72 6.61
C ILE A 460 -6.55 -8.62 7.40
N SER A 461 -6.52 -8.50 8.71
CA SER A 461 -7.37 -9.28 9.63
C SER A 461 -7.99 -8.40 10.69
N THR A 462 -9.18 -8.81 11.20
CA THR A 462 -9.82 -8.21 12.37
C THR A 462 -9.50 -9.02 13.62
N ARG A 463 -9.37 -8.34 14.77
CA ARG A 463 -9.37 -8.96 16.10
C ARG A 463 -10.72 -8.77 16.78
N GLU A 464 -10.95 -9.61 17.76
CA GLU A 464 -12.07 -9.46 18.69
C GLU A 464 -11.92 -8.25 19.58
#